data_c5f9418f3c74c02696222757aa5f653a
#
_entry.id   c5f9418f3c74c02696222757aa5f653a
#
_cell.length_a   1.000
_cell.length_b   1.000
_cell.length_c   1.000
_cell.angle_alpha   90.00
_cell.angle_beta   90.00
_cell.angle_gamma   90.00
#
_symmetry.space_group_name_H-M   'P 1'
#
loop_
_entity.id
_entity.type
_entity.pdbx_description
1 polymer ?
#
loop_
_entity_poly.entity_id
_entity_poly.type
_entity_poly.pdbx_seq_one_letter_code
_entity_poly.pdbx_strand_id
1 'polypeptide(L)' 'MKSKRANSLRYAVVIEKADGNFSAYVPDLPGCVATGRTQPLVRKRITEAIELHLQGMKEDGQAVPKPSATAVYVETAT' A
#
# COMPACT_ATOMS: atom_id res chain seq x y z
N MET A 1 -16.58 16.56 -8.41
CA MET A 1 -16.28 16.21 -8.09
C MET A 1 -15.84 15.86 -7.43
N LYS A 2 -15.76 15.92 -6.88
CA LYS A 2 -15.39 15.73 -6.19
C LYS A 2 -15.10 15.09 -5.49
N SER A 3 -14.73 14.85 -5.48
CA SER A 3 -14.43 14.16 -4.75
C SER A 3 -14.42 14.05 -3.59
N LYS A 4 -14.78 14.05 -3.15
CA LYS A 4 -14.70 14.10 -2.09
C LYS A 4 -14.21 13.30 -1.16
N ARG A 5 -13.63 13.14 -1.15
CA ARG A 5 -12.81 12.33 -0.29
C ARG A 5 -11.96 13.16 0.64
N ALA A 6 -12.63 13.93 1.41
CA ALA A 6 -11.94 14.76 2.40
C ALA A 6 -11.15 13.88 3.39
N ASN A 7 -11.56 12.61 3.56
CA ASN A 7 -10.94 11.72 4.53
C ASN A 7 -10.01 10.69 3.91
N SER A 8 -9.65 10.86 2.64
CA SER A 8 -8.80 9.87 2.01
C SER A 8 -7.37 9.96 2.56
N LEU A 9 -6.74 8.80 2.65
CA LEU A 9 -5.36 8.67 3.09
C LEU A 9 -4.54 8.09 1.95
N ARG A 10 -3.28 8.47 1.91
CA ARG A 10 -2.36 8.00 0.88
C ARG A 10 -1.19 7.31 1.56
N TYR A 11 -1.10 5.99 1.40
CA TYR A 11 0.01 5.23 1.94
C TYR A 11 1.03 4.93 0.84
N ALA A 12 2.29 5.01 1.19
CA ALA A 12 3.35 4.56 0.29
C ALA A 12 3.31 3.04 0.22
N VAL A 13 3.46 2.52 -0.98
CA VAL A 13 3.51 1.08 -1.23
C VAL A 13 4.82 0.78 -1.93
N VAL A 14 5.53 -0.23 -1.46
CA VAL A 14 6.77 -0.68 -2.09
C VAL A 14 6.46 -1.93 -2.88
N ILE A 15 6.82 -1.93 -4.16
CA ILE A 15 6.65 -3.09 -5.04
C ILE A 15 8.03 -3.57 -5.44
N GLU A 16 8.30 -4.85 -5.20
CA GLU A 16 9.59 -5.46 -5.52
C GLU A 16 9.39 -6.61 -6.48
N LYS A 17 10.27 -6.70 -7.47
CA LYS A 17 10.24 -7.79 -8.43
C LYS A 17 11.10 -8.93 -7.94
N ALA A 18 10.55 -10.13 -7.98
CA ALA A 18 11.29 -11.35 -7.70
C ALA A 18 11.10 -12.28 -8.89
N ASP A 19 11.73 -13.47 -8.85
CA ASP A 19 11.66 -14.38 -9.98
C ASP A 19 10.21 -14.72 -10.31
N GLY A 20 9.75 -14.27 -11.49
CA GLY A 20 8.44 -14.61 -12.01
C GLY A 20 7.27 -14.01 -11.22
N ASN A 21 7.54 -13.07 -10.33
CA ASN A 21 6.48 -12.57 -9.47
C ASN A 21 6.82 -11.18 -8.97
N PHE A 22 5.82 -10.50 -8.40
CA PHE A 22 5.99 -9.22 -7.72
C PHE A 22 5.42 -9.33 -6.32
N SER A 23 6.02 -8.63 -5.38
CA SER A 23 5.48 -8.51 -4.04
C SER A 23 5.33 -7.04 -3.68
N ALA A 24 4.37 -6.76 -2.81
CA ALA A 24 4.13 -5.40 -2.36
C ALA A 24 3.91 -5.38 -0.86
N TYR A 25 4.34 -4.31 -0.22
CA TYR A 25 4.05 -4.11 1.19
C TYR A 25 3.85 -2.62 1.46
N VAL A 26 3.22 -2.33 2.58
CA VAL A 26 2.89 -0.97 2.99
C VAL A 26 3.68 -0.68 4.26
N PRO A 27 4.71 0.20 4.20
CA PRO A 27 5.53 0.48 5.39
C PRO A 27 4.74 0.91 6.61
N ASP A 28 3.68 1.70 6.43
CA ASP A 28 2.91 2.21 7.55
C ASP A 28 1.87 1.23 8.08
N LEU A 29 1.67 0.10 7.40
CA LEU A 29 0.69 -0.90 7.79
C LEU A 29 1.37 -2.25 7.89
N PRO A 30 2.01 -2.56 9.04
CA PRO A 30 2.72 -3.84 9.19
C PRO A 30 1.79 -5.03 8.93
N GLY A 31 2.29 -6.00 8.16
CA GLY A 31 1.50 -7.16 7.81
C GLY A 31 0.62 -7.00 6.59
N CYS A 32 0.52 -5.81 6.04
CA CYS A 32 -0.28 -5.58 4.84
C CYS A 32 0.59 -5.83 3.61
N VAL A 33 0.46 -7.01 3.02
CA VAL A 33 1.29 -7.46 1.91
C VAL A 33 0.44 -8.11 0.83
N ALA A 34 0.98 -8.15 -0.38
CA ALA A 34 0.31 -8.82 -1.50
C ALA A 34 1.35 -9.30 -2.50
N THR A 35 0.97 -10.26 -3.33
CA THR A 35 1.82 -10.72 -4.43
C THR A 35 0.99 -10.79 -5.71
N GLY A 36 1.68 -10.81 -6.84
CA GLY A 36 1.02 -10.93 -8.12
C GLY A 36 2.03 -11.16 -9.22
N ARG A 37 1.58 -11.73 -10.33
CA ARG A 37 2.48 -12.05 -11.45
C ARG A 37 2.89 -10.82 -12.24
N THR A 38 2.11 -9.74 -12.16
CA THR A 38 2.41 -8.51 -12.88
C THR A 38 2.27 -7.33 -11.94
N GLN A 39 2.88 -6.21 -12.33
CA GLN A 39 2.75 -4.99 -11.52
C GLN A 39 1.30 -4.53 -11.41
N PRO A 40 0.53 -4.45 -12.50
CA PRO A 40 -0.88 -4.04 -12.35
C PRO A 40 -1.66 -4.95 -11.42
N LEU A 41 -1.40 -6.26 -11.46
CA LEU A 41 -2.11 -7.19 -10.61
C LEU A 41 -1.73 -7.02 -9.14
N VAL A 42 -0.43 -6.92 -8.83
CA VAL A 42 -0.02 -6.76 -7.43
C VAL A 42 -0.49 -5.41 -6.90
N ARG A 43 -0.53 -4.39 -7.76
CA ARG A 43 -1.03 -3.08 -7.35
C ARG A 43 -2.50 -3.15 -6.98
N LYS A 44 -3.29 -3.85 -7.78
CA LYS A 44 -4.71 -4.05 -7.47
C LYS A 44 -4.87 -4.79 -6.16
N ARG A 45 -4.09 -5.86 -5.97
CA ARG A 45 -4.20 -6.68 -4.78
C ARG A 45 -3.79 -5.95 -3.51
N ILE A 46 -2.70 -5.15 -3.59
CA ILE A 46 -2.28 -4.41 -2.39
C ILE A 46 -3.30 -3.33 -2.05
N THR A 47 -3.93 -2.73 -3.06
CA THR A 47 -5.00 -1.75 -2.81
C THR A 47 -6.14 -2.38 -2.05
N GLU A 48 -6.58 -3.56 -2.48
CA GLU A 48 -7.64 -4.29 -1.79
C GLU A 48 -7.21 -4.72 -0.39
N ALA A 49 -5.94 -5.12 -0.25
CA ALA A 49 -5.41 -5.53 1.05
C ALA A 49 -5.41 -4.35 2.03
N ILE A 50 -5.05 -3.16 1.56
CA ILE A 50 -5.09 -1.96 2.40
C ILE A 50 -6.52 -1.70 2.87
N GLU A 51 -7.48 -1.77 1.97
CA GLU A 51 -8.87 -1.51 2.33
C GLU A 51 -9.37 -2.47 3.38
N LEU A 52 -9.07 -3.76 3.20
CA LEU A 52 -9.46 -4.78 4.18
C LEU A 52 -8.75 -4.58 5.51
N HIS A 53 -7.45 -4.25 5.46
CA HIS A 53 -6.66 -4.04 6.66
C HIS A 53 -7.23 -2.90 7.50
N LEU A 54 -7.53 -1.78 6.83
CA LEU A 54 -8.07 -0.62 7.54
C LEU A 54 -9.47 -0.88 8.07
N GLN A 55 -10.29 -1.60 7.31
CA GLN A 55 -11.62 -1.97 7.77
C GLN A 55 -11.54 -2.84 9.02
N GLY A 56 -10.64 -3.83 9.03
CA GLY A 56 -10.44 -4.67 10.19
C GLY A 56 -10.01 -3.89 11.42
N MET A 57 -9.10 -2.94 11.23
CA MET A 57 -8.65 -2.10 12.34
C MET A 57 -9.81 -1.30 12.93
N LYS A 58 -10.66 -0.73 12.06
CA LYS A 58 -11.80 0.04 12.52
C LYS A 58 -12.78 -0.82 13.30
N GLU A 59 -13.01 -2.04 12.81
CA GLU A 59 -13.92 -2.96 13.48
C GLU A 59 -13.39 -3.38 14.85
N ASP A 60 -12.07 -3.45 14.99
CA ASP A 60 -11.43 -3.79 16.27
C ASP A 60 -11.25 -2.59 17.17
N GLY A 61 -11.72 -1.42 16.76
CA GLY A 61 -11.57 -0.20 17.55
C GLY A 61 -10.16 0.35 17.56
N GLN A 62 -9.31 -0.09 16.65
CA GLN A 62 -7.93 0.38 16.57
C GLN A 62 -7.86 1.67 15.78
N ALA A 63 -6.92 2.55 16.17
CA ALA A 63 -6.70 3.78 15.45
C ALA A 63 -6.02 3.48 14.13
N VAL A 64 -6.52 4.08 13.05
CA VAL A 64 -5.93 3.94 11.73
C VAL A 64 -4.65 4.77 11.70
N PRO A 65 -3.49 4.18 11.32
CA PRO A 65 -2.24 4.93 11.28
C PRO A 65 -2.30 6.03 10.24
N LYS A 66 -1.75 7.18 10.59
CA LYS A 66 -1.59 8.25 9.61
C LYS A 66 -0.41 7.93 8.71
N PRO A 67 -0.53 8.20 7.39
CA PRO A 67 0.61 7.98 6.51
C PRO A 67 1.81 8.80 6.95
N SER A 68 2.96 8.15 7.07
CA SER A 68 4.19 8.83 7.46
C SER A 68 5.34 8.54 6.50
N ALA A 69 5.28 7.41 5.79
CA ALA A 69 6.33 7.04 4.84
C ALA A 69 6.10 7.74 3.51
N THR A 70 7.19 8.17 2.90
CA THR A 70 7.17 8.77 1.57
C THR A 70 8.15 8.00 0.70
N ALA A 71 7.74 7.66 -0.51
CA ALA A 71 8.61 6.98 -1.46
C ALA A 71 9.12 8.00 -2.47
N VAL A 72 10.43 8.00 -2.67
CA VAL A 72 11.06 8.85 -3.67
C VAL A 72 12.06 8.02 -4.46
N TYR A 73 12.28 8.43 -5.70
CA TYR A 73 13.31 7.84 -6.55
C TYR A 73 14.47 8.81 -6.63
N VAL A 74 15.67 8.30 -6.41
CA VAL A 74 16.87 9.12 -6.46
C VAL A 74 17.76 8.59 -7.57
N GLU A 75 18.08 9.46 -8.49
CA GLU A 75 18.97 9.10 -9.60
C GLU A 75 20.41 9.23 -9.16
N THR A 76 21.20 8.20 -9.39
CA THR A 76 22.60 8.21 -9.01
C THR A 76 23.45 7.79 -10.20
N ALA A 77 24.65 8.34 -10.26
CA ALA A 77 25.63 7.90 -11.25
C ALA A 77 26.34 6.65 -10.72
N THR A 78 26.57 5.66 -11.60
CA THR A 78 27.24 4.42 -11.20
C THR A 78 28.52 4.21 -11.98
#